data_a10a7731e23ac9e8f4d70196a03bdbda
#
_entry.id   a10a7731e23ac9e8f4d70196a03bdbda
#
_cell.length_a   1.000
_cell.length_b   1.000
_cell.length_c   1.000
_cell.angle_alpha   90.00
_cell.angle_beta   90.00
_cell.angle_gamma   90.00
#
_symmetry.space_group_name_H-M   'P 1'
#
loop_
_entity.id
_entity.type
_entity.pdbx_description
1 polymer ?
#
loop_
_entity_poly.entity_id
_entity_poly.type
_entity_poly.pdbx_seq_one_letter_code
_entity_poly.pdbx_strand_id
1 'polypeptide(L)'
;MPKLDWIIEIIANGVACAKCGRVEDTFPECICNAHTHGMKKYHHPDFQLVLHISDEDIGYILNSLGLRVQAGEQFKAGDLVEGIFEDCPVRLDSFQETGREVLRVIIPDSQNRFPEDPNCEYPYSFQLVPTNMLKQSEGGVC
;
A
#
# COMPACT_ATOMS: atom_id res chain seq x y z
N MET A 1 12.50 21.79 -6.93
CA MET A 1 11.55 20.77 -6.43
C MET A 1 11.64 19.51 -7.28
N PRO A 2 11.79 18.34 -6.67
CA PRO A 2 11.71 17.12 -7.45
C PRO A 2 10.33 16.99 -8.09
N LYS A 3 10.30 16.54 -9.31
CA LYS A 3 9.05 16.34 -10.03
C LYS A 3 8.59 14.91 -9.85
N LEU A 4 7.34 14.72 -9.50
CA LEU A 4 6.74 13.38 -9.42
C LEU A 4 6.55 12.87 -10.85
N ASP A 5 7.24 11.78 -11.18
CA ASP A 5 7.18 11.20 -12.52
C ASP A 5 6.64 9.78 -12.52
N TRP A 6 5.80 9.50 -11.55
CA TRP A 6 5.04 8.26 -11.44
C TRP A 6 3.60 8.60 -11.13
N ILE A 7 2.73 7.61 -11.26
CA ILE A 7 1.31 7.78 -10.94
C ILE A 7 0.92 6.88 -9.80
N ILE A 8 -0.13 7.24 -9.10
CA ILE A 8 -0.76 6.42 -8.07
C ILE A 8 -2.15 6.05 -8.56
N GLU A 9 -2.45 4.76 -8.54
CA GLU A 9 -3.76 4.24 -8.84
C GLU A 9 -4.36 3.67 -7.57
N ILE A 10 -5.60 4.04 -7.26
CA ILE A 10 -6.31 3.54 -6.08
C ILE A 10 -7.53 2.79 -6.55
N ILE A 11 -7.56 1.48 -6.29
CA ILE A 11 -8.71 0.64 -6.59
C ILE A 11 -9.40 0.30 -5.28
N ALA A 12 -10.62 0.80 -5.10
CA ALA A 12 -11.34 0.67 -3.84
C ALA A 12 -12.84 0.68 -4.09
N ASN A 13 -13.60 0.39 -3.05
CA ASN A 13 -15.06 0.43 -3.13
C ASN A 13 -15.53 1.84 -3.48
N GLY A 14 -16.47 1.93 -4.39
CA GLY A 14 -17.04 3.21 -4.81
C GLY A 14 -16.18 4.00 -5.79
N VAL A 15 -15.03 3.48 -6.19
CA VAL A 15 -14.14 4.16 -7.15
C VAL A 15 -14.37 3.55 -8.52
N ALA A 16 -14.69 4.38 -9.51
CA ALA A 16 -14.90 3.91 -10.88
C ALA A 16 -13.56 3.54 -11.53
N CYS A 17 -13.55 2.42 -12.22
CA CYS A 17 -12.37 2.00 -12.98
C CYS A 17 -12.13 3.00 -14.12
N ALA A 18 -10.90 3.48 -14.24
CA ALA A 18 -10.54 4.46 -15.26
C ALA A 18 -10.70 3.93 -16.68
N LYS A 19 -10.63 2.61 -16.86
CA LYS A 19 -10.70 2.01 -18.20
C LYS A 19 -12.12 1.65 -18.62
N CYS A 20 -12.94 1.14 -17.71
CA CYS A 20 -14.26 0.63 -18.07
C CYS A 20 -15.41 1.33 -17.37
N GLY A 21 -15.13 2.23 -16.45
CA GLY A 21 -16.18 2.97 -15.72
C GLY A 21 -16.89 2.14 -14.67
N ARG A 22 -16.55 0.87 -14.49
CA ARG A 22 -17.22 0.02 -13.52
C ARG A 22 -16.80 0.38 -12.11
N VAL A 23 -17.77 0.45 -11.21
CA VAL A 23 -17.52 0.73 -9.81
C VAL A 23 -17.15 -0.58 -9.11
N GLU A 24 -16.01 -0.56 -8.44
CA GLU A 24 -15.54 -1.70 -7.67
C GLU A 24 -16.09 -1.61 -6.25
N ASP A 25 -16.83 -2.62 -5.83
CA ASP A 25 -17.46 -2.61 -4.51
C ASP A 25 -17.31 -3.94 -3.76
N THR A 26 -16.24 -4.70 -4.09
CA THR A 26 -16.06 -6.03 -3.52
C THR A 26 -14.95 -6.11 -2.48
N PHE A 27 -14.31 -5.00 -2.16
CA PHE A 27 -13.31 -4.96 -1.09
C PHE A 27 -13.99 -4.93 0.28
N PRO A 28 -13.40 -5.60 1.29
CA PRO A 28 -13.83 -5.37 2.67
C PRO A 28 -13.66 -3.89 3.03
N GLU A 29 -14.40 -3.44 4.04
CA GLU A 29 -14.23 -2.08 4.54
C GLU A 29 -12.79 -1.85 4.96
N CYS A 30 -12.30 -0.63 4.74
CA CYS A 30 -10.94 -0.20 5.08
C CYS A 30 -9.84 -0.88 4.25
N ILE A 31 -10.20 -1.60 3.19
CA ILE A 31 -9.22 -2.29 2.33
C ILE A 31 -9.32 -1.74 0.91
N CYS A 32 -8.18 -1.66 0.25
CA CYS A 32 -8.08 -1.21 -1.12
C CYS A 32 -6.86 -1.86 -1.78
N ASN A 33 -6.62 -1.51 -3.03
CA ASN A 33 -5.37 -1.80 -3.72
C ASN A 33 -4.86 -0.49 -4.31
N ALA A 34 -4.03 0.20 -3.55
CA ALA A 34 -3.38 1.42 -4.01
C ALA A 34 -1.93 1.08 -4.37
N HIS A 35 -1.46 1.57 -5.49
CA HIS A 35 -0.11 1.25 -5.93
C HIS A 35 0.43 2.32 -6.87
N THR A 36 1.76 2.37 -6.96
CA THR A 36 2.44 3.27 -7.89
C THR A 36 2.69 2.56 -9.21
N HIS A 37 2.83 3.34 -10.26
CA HIS A 37 3.37 2.91 -11.55
C HIS A 37 4.47 3.90 -11.92
N GLY A 38 5.70 3.40 -12.09
CA GLY A 38 6.79 4.27 -12.54
C GLY A 38 8.12 4.10 -11.83
N MET A 39 8.19 3.27 -10.78
CA MET A 39 9.46 3.08 -10.08
C MET A 39 10.47 2.29 -10.92
N LYS A 40 10.00 1.56 -11.94
CA LYS A 40 10.87 0.76 -12.81
C LYS A 40 11.97 1.59 -13.45
N LYS A 41 11.71 2.87 -13.75
CA LYS A 41 12.72 3.76 -14.32
C LYS A 41 13.90 3.98 -13.38
N TYR A 42 13.71 3.71 -12.10
CA TYR A 42 14.76 3.78 -11.07
C TYR A 42 15.30 2.39 -10.72
N HIS A 43 14.95 1.37 -11.49
CA HIS A 43 15.31 -0.03 -11.23
C HIS A 43 14.82 -0.50 -9.86
N HIS A 44 13.58 -0.15 -9.53
CA HIS A 44 13.00 -0.40 -8.22
C HIS A 44 11.57 -0.93 -8.37
N PRO A 45 11.14 -1.87 -7.52
CA PRO A 45 9.74 -2.29 -7.53
C PRO A 45 8.81 -1.12 -7.19
N ASP A 46 7.61 -1.16 -7.73
CA ASP A 46 6.58 -0.21 -7.33
C ASP A 46 6.09 -0.52 -5.91
N PHE A 47 5.40 0.45 -5.31
CA PHE A 47 4.89 0.33 -3.95
C PHE A 47 3.38 0.08 -3.97
N GLN A 48 2.92 -0.64 -2.95
CA GLN A 48 1.50 -0.94 -2.78
C GLN A 48 1.07 -0.63 -1.35
N LEU A 49 -0.16 -0.17 -1.18
CA LEU A 49 -0.77 0.05 0.12
C LEU A 49 -2.19 -0.50 0.06
N VAL A 50 -2.56 -1.34 1.01
CA VAL A 50 -3.87 -2.01 0.98
C VAL A 50 -4.82 -1.51 2.05
N LEU A 51 -4.38 -0.64 2.95
CA LEU A 51 -5.27 0.01 3.90
C LEU A 51 -5.91 1.23 3.25
N HIS A 52 -7.25 1.26 3.21
CA HIS A 52 -7.97 2.38 2.65
C HIS A 52 -8.16 3.48 3.71
N ILE A 53 -7.05 4.11 4.05
CA ILE A 53 -7.04 5.37 4.80
C ILE A 53 -7.47 6.47 3.82
N SER A 54 -7.34 7.73 4.15
CA SER A 54 -7.74 8.77 3.20
C SER A 54 -6.87 8.73 1.94
N ASP A 55 -7.44 9.14 0.80
CA ASP A 55 -6.67 9.23 -0.44
C ASP A 55 -5.45 10.14 -0.27
N GLU A 56 -5.60 11.19 0.52
CA GLU A 56 -4.53 12.12 0.82
C GLU A 56 -3.38 11.44 1.56
N ASP A 57 -3.70 10.62 2.56
CA ASP A 57 -2.67 9.90 3.31
C ASP A 57 -2.01 8.81 2.47
N ILE A 58 -2.79 8.11 1.65
CA ILE A 58 -2.23 7.14 0.70
C ILE A 58 -1.22 7.83 -0.21
N GLY A 59 -1.62 8.98 -0.77
CA GLY A 59 -0.74 9.75 -1.64
C GLY A 59 0.52 10.20 -0.93
N TYR A 60 0.39 10.67 0.30
CA TYR A 60 1.54 11.10 1.09
C TYR A 60 2.54 9.97 1.29
N ILE A 61 2.05 8.80 1.70
CA ILE A 61 2.92 7.65 2.00
C ILE A 61 3.63 7.18 0.73
N LEU A 62 2.87 6.96 -0.34
CA LEU A 62 3.44 6.42 -1.58
C LEU A 62 4.38 7.43 -2.25
N ASN A 63 4.03 8.70 -2.25
CA ASN A 63 4.90 9.73 -2.81
C ASN A 63 6.16 9.95 -1.98
N SER A 64 6.05 9.84 -0.64
CA SER A 64 7.23 9.96 0.23
C SER A 64 8.26 8.87 -0.10
N LEU A 65 7.79 7.64 -0.27
CA LEU A 65 8.67 6.53 -0.66
C LEU A 65 9.21 6.72 -2.08
N GLY A 66 8.37 7.15 -3.01
CA GLY A 66 8.79 7.38 -4.39
C GLY A 66 9.86 8.46 -4.50
N LEU A 67 9.71 9.54 -3.75
CA LEU A 67 10.71 10.62 -3.74
C LEU A 67 12.05 10.13 -3.21
N ARG A 68 12.04 9.24 -2.21
CA ARG A 68 13.28 8.67 -1.67
C ARG A 68 13.97 7.77 -2.70
N VAL A 69 13.18 6.97 -3.44
CA VAL A 69 13.72 6.16 -4.53
C VAL A 69 14.30 7.05 -5.63
N GLN A 70 13.60 8.11 -6.00
CA GLN A 70 14.08 9.07 -6.99
C GLN A 70 15.40 9.71 -6.55
N ALA A 71 15.56 9.94 -5.24
CA ALA A 71 16.78 10.51 -4.69
C ALA A 71 17.92 9.50 -4.53
N GLY A 72 17.69 8.23 -4.87
CA GLY A 72 18.72 7.21 -4.87
C GLY A 72 18.61 6.15 -3.80
N GLU A 73 17.62 6.22 -2.91
CA GLU A 73 17.44 5.17 -1.92
C GLU A 73 16.92 3.89 -2.58
N GLN A 74 17.32 2.77 -2.02
CA GLN A 74 16.87 1.46 -2.48
C GLN A 74 16.28 0.70 -1.31
N PHE A 75 15.06 0.21 -1.50
CA PHE A 75 14.36 -0.56 -0.48
C PHE A 75 14.20 -2.01 -0.94
N LYS A 76 14.10 -2.91 0.01
CA LYS A 76 13.89 -4.33 -0.26
C LYS A 76 12.91 -4.91 0.75
N ALA A 77 12.39 -6.09 0.44
CA ALA A 77 11.47 -6.78 1.33
C ALA A 77 12.09 -6.99 2.71
N GLY A 78 11.33 -6.71 3.74
CA GLY A 78 11.76 -6.81 5.12
C GLY A 78 12.29 -5.51 5.71
N ASP A 79 12.53 -4.49 4.90
CA ASP A 79 13.04 -3.22 5.41
C ASP A 79 12.01 -2.54 6.31
N LEU A 80 12.49 -2.01 7.43
CA LEU A 80 11.75 -1.09 8.26
C LEU A 80 12.13 0.33 7.85
N VAL A 81 11.13 1.14 7.54
CA VAL A 81 11.35 2.49 7.00
C VAL A 81 10.84 3.50 8.01
N GLU A 82 11.72 4.37 8.47
CA GLU A 82 11.37 5.46 9.36
C GLU A 82 11.15 6.75 8.56
N GLY A 83 10.50 7.72 9.19
CA GLY A 83 10.28 9.02 8.57
C GLY A 83 8.96 9.14 7.82
N ILE A 84 8.19 8.05 7.68
CA ILE A 84 6.84 8.09 7.12
C ILE A 84 5.86 8.58 8.19
N PHE A 85 5.93 7.97 9.38
CA PHE A 85 5.19 8.40 10.56
C PHE A 85 6.17 8.84 11.63
N GLU A 86 5.74 9.75 12.50
CA GLU A 86 6.60 10.28 13.56
C GLU A 86 6.96 9.25 14.61
N ASP A 87 6.03 8.36 14.93
CA ASP A 87 6.13 7.52 16.11
C ASP A 87 6.25 6.04 15.82
N CYS A 88 6.33 5.63 14.56
CA CYS A 88 6.49 4.23 14.23
C CYS A 88 7.10 4.05 12.84
N PRO A 89 7.87 2.97 12.62
CA PRO A 89 8.29 2.63 11.27
C PRO A 89 7.17 1.92 10.51
N VAL A 90 7.28 1.88 9.18
CA VAL A 90 6.49 0.98 8.35
C VAL A 90 7.42 -0.12 7.86
N ARG A 91 6.86 -1.29 7.52
CA ARG A 91 7.64 -2.39 6.98
C ARG A 91 7.27 -2.59 5.51
N LEU A 92 8.24 -2.96 4.69
CA LEU A 92 7.99 -3.24 3.29
C LEU A 92 8.08 -4.76 3.08
N ASP A 93 7.01 -5.35 2.55
CA ASP A 93 6.96 -6.77 2.26
C ASP A 93 6.73 -6.99 0.77
N SER A 94 7.32 -8.05 0.22
CA SER A 94 7.16 -8.39 -1.19
C SER A 94 5.81 -9.07 -1.43
N PHE A 95 5.09 -8.56 -2.41
CA PHE A 95 3.82 -9.14 -2.87
C PHE A 95 3.76 -9.07 -4.38
N GLN A 96 2.81 -9.80 -4.96
CA GLN A 96 2.55 -9.74 -6.39
C GLN A 96 1.33 -8.88 -6.65
N GLU A 97 1.41 -8.06 -7.68
CA GLU A 97 0.28 -7.23 -8.12
C GLU A 97 0.28 -7.25 -9.65
N THR A 98 -0.74 -7.86 -10.24
CA THR A 98 -0.92 -7.96 -11.70
C THR A 98 0.34 -8.50 -12.40
N GLY A 99 0.93 -9.57 -11.88
CA GLY A 99 2.07 -10.22 -12.51
C GLY A 99 3.42 -9.56 -12.26
N ARG A 100 3.49 -8.59 -11.39
CA ARG A 100 4.75 -7.91 -11.05
C ARG A 100 4.97 -7.92 -9.55
N GLU A 101 6.22 -7.82 -9.14
CA GLU A 101 6.55 -7.66 -7.73
C GLU A 101 6.32 -6.21 -7.31
N VAL A 102 5.71 -6.04 -6.15
CA VAL A 102 5.60 -4.74 -5.50
C VAL A 102 6.10 -4.86 -4.07
N LEU A 103 6.50 -3.73 -3.48
CA LEU A 103 6.78 -3.66 -2.06
C LEU A 103 5.55 -3.06 -1.38
N ARG A 104 4.87 -3.89 -0.61
CA ARG A 104 3.67 -3.46 0.12
C ARG A 104 4.07 -2.77 1.41
N VAL A 105 3.50 -1.60 1.64
CA VAL A 105 3.73 -0.83 2.86
C VAL A 105 2.86 -1.41 3.96
N ILE A 106 3.47 -2.00 4.97
CA ILE A 106 2.78 -2.61 6.09
C ILE A 106 2.83 -1.64 7.27
N ILE A 107 1.66 -1.19 7.70
CA ILE A 107 1.53 -0.19 8.76
C ILE A 107 1.14 -0.92 10.05
N PRO A 108 1.86 -0.70 11.16
CA PRO A 108 1.46 -1.29 12.44
C PRO A 108 0.18 -0.63 12.98
N ASP A 109 -0.50 -1.32 13.88
CA ASP A 109 -1.69 -0.77 14.52
C ASP A 109 -1.32 0.30 15.55
N SER A 110 -2.32 0.85 16.24
CA SER A 110 -2.12 1.95 17.18
C SER A 110 -1.23 1.59 18.38
N GLN A 111 -1.00 0.30 18.60
CA GLN A 111 -0.11 -0.19 19.65
C GLN A 111 1.22 -0.67 19.08
N ASN A 112 1.56 -0.28 17.85
CA ASN A 112 2.78 -0.66 17.13
C ASN A 112 2.90 -2.17 16.92
N ARG A 113 1.77 -2.86 16.72
CA ARG A 113 1.76 -4.29 16.43
C ARG A 113 1.62 -4.51 14.93
N PHE A 114 2.53 -5.31 14.36
CA PHE A 114 2.46 -5.72 12.97
C PHE A 114 1.49 -6.90 12.81
N PRO A 115 1.05 -7.21 11.57
CA PRO A 115 0.02 -8.24 11.36
C PRO A 115 0.32 -9.62 11.94
N GLU A 116 1.60 -9.96 12.12
CA GLU A 116 1.95 -11.27 12.71
C GLU A 116 1.62 -11.37 14.19
N ASP A 117 1.47 -10.23 14.85
CA ASP A 117 1.09 -10.24 16.27
C ASP A 117 -0.38 -10.67 16.39
N PRO A 118 -0.67 -11.68 17.23
CA PRO A 118 -2.05 -12.14 17.36
C PRO A 118 -3.01 -11.08 17.93
N ASN A 119 -2.48 -10.03 18.53
CA ASN A 119 -3.30 -8.94 19.07
C ASN A 119 -3.41 -7.76 18.11
N CYS A 120 -2.82 -7.87 16.90
CA CYS A 120 -2.92 -6.79 15.91
C CYS A 120 -4.37 -6.60 15.49
N GLU A 121 -4.83 -5.35 15.50
CA GLU A 121 -6.22 -5.02 15.26
C GLU A 121 -6.55 -4.93 13.77
N TYR A 122 -7.77 -5.31 13.40
CA TYR A 122 -8.28 -5.07 12.06
C TYR A 122 -8.49 -3.56 11.86
N PRO A 123 -8.16 -2.95 10.72
CA PRO A 123 -7.76 -3.60 9.46
C PRO A 123 -6.26 -3.86 9.33
N TYR A 124 -5.46 -3.46 10.30
CA TYR A 124 -4.00 -3.61 10.23
C TYR A 124 -3.59 -5.07 10.12
N SER A 125 -4.33 -5.96 10.78
CA SER A 125 -4.07 -7.39 10.73
C SER A 125 -4.32 -8.02 9.35
N PHE A 126 -5.03 -7.33 8.46
CA PHE A 126 -5.40 -7.85 7.15
C PHE A 126 -4.32 -7.63 6.08
N GLN A 127 -3.27 -6.91 6.39
CA GLN A 127 -2.32 -6.43 5.38
C GLN A 127 -1.48 -7.51 4.71
N LEU A 128 -1.45 -8.73 5.22
CA LEU A 128 -0.65 -9.80 4.63
C LEU A 128 -1.44 -10.70 3.67
N VAL A 129 -2.68 -10.35 3.37
CA VAL A 129 -3.49 -11.10 2.42
C VAL A 129 -2.97 -10.86 1.01
N PRO A 130 -2.79 -11.93 0.19
CA PRO A 130 -2.33 -11.74 -1.18
C PRO A 130 -3.24 -10.82 -2.00
N THR A 131 -2.66 -10.10 -2.96
CA THR A 131 -3.39 -9.12 -3.75
C THR A 131 -4.65 -9.71 -4.39
N ASN A 132 -4.55 -10.91 -4.96
CA ASN A 132 -5.68 -11.53 -5.64
C ASN A 132 -6.77 -12.03 -4.69
N MET A 133 -6.55 -11.93 -3.39
CA MET A 133 -7.55 -12.34 -2.39
C MET A 133 -8.14 -11.15 -1.62
N LEU A 134 -7.72 -9.94 -1.93
CA LEU A 134 -8.20 -8.76 -1.22
C LEU A 134 -9.71 -8.56 -1.37
N LYS A 135 -10.26 -8.89 -2.52
CA LYS A 135 -11.68 -8.73 -2.83
C LYS A 135 -12.54 -9.91 -2.36
N GLN A 136 -11.93 -11.00 -1.94
CA GLN A 136 -12.65 -12.23 -1.62
C GLN A 136 -12.91 -12.38 -0.14
N SER A 137 -12.39 -11.49 0.65
CA SER A 137 -12.58 -11.56 2.08
C SER A 137 -14.00 -11.18 2.43
N GLU A 138 -14.65 -12.03 3.22
CA GLU A 138 -15.98 -11.73 3.73
C GLU A 138 -15.87 -10.79 4.89
N GLY A 139 -16.43 -9.64 4.70
CA GLY A 139 -16.90 -8.77 5.68
C GLY A 139 -16.15 -8.58 6.97
N GLY A 140 -14.98 -8.09 6.90
CA GLY A 140 -14.44 -7.41 8.05
C GLY A 140 -15.16 -6.09 8.24
N VAL A 141 -15.24 -5.62 9.44
CA VAL A 141 -15.77 -4.30 9.77
C VAL A 141 -14.61 -3.47 10.31
N CYS A 142 -14.50 -2.27 9.81
CA CYS A 142 -13.49 -1.37 10.35
C CYS A 142 -13.76 -1.01 11.79
#